data_348f602b925875dbf6b1f130b0bd24f1
#
_entry.id   348f602b925875dbf6b1f130b0bd24f1
#
_cell.length_a   1.000
_cell.length_b   1.000
_cell.length_c   1.000
_cell.angle_alpha   90.00
_cell.angle_beta   90.00
_cell.angle_gamma   90.00
#
_symmetry.space_group_name_H-M   'P 1'
#
loop_
_entity.id
_entity.type
_entity.pdbx_description
1 polymer ?
#
loop_
_entity_poly.entity_id
_entity_poly.type
_entity_poly.pdbx_seq_one_letter_code
_entity_poly.pdbx_strand_id
1 'polypeptide(L)'
;MEHILHLSKDKKFKKIIEQQKPYALVKQKNVYLHLCNSIMSQQLSTKVAQVFHQRFLNLFGGKNPTVQQIAATPFETLRGLGLSNAKANYVLNVCKFFIDEKITYARLYKMSNEELIKYLTQIKGVGQWTVEMILMFTLGREDIFAVDDLGIQQAICKLY
;
A
#
# COMPACT_ATOMS: atom_id res chain seq x y z
N MET A 1 12.84 -13.25 14.71
CA MET A 1 14.32 -13.37 14.67
C MET A 1 14.82 -14.61 13.93
N GLU A 2 14.03 -15.64 13.80
CA GLU A 2 14.38 -16.88 13.10
C GLU A 2 14.72 -16.68 11.60
N HIS A 3 13.93 -15.85 10.90
CA HIS A 3 14.19 -15.47 9.50
C HIS A 3 15.53 -14.77 9.31
N ILE A 4 15.97 -13.92 10.25
CA ILE A 4 17.27 -13.24 10.19
C ILE A 4 18.40 -14.27 10.27
N LEU A 5 18.30 -15.23 11.21
CA LEU A 5 19.28 -16.31 11.34
C LEU A 5 19.32 -17.19 10.08
N HIS A 6 18.15 -17.45 9.48
CA HIS A 6 18.07 -18.23 8.25
C HIS A 6 18.74 -17.49 7.08
N LEU A 7 18.37 -16.24 6.83
CA LEU A 7 18.94 -15.42 5.75
C LEU A 7 20.43 -15.13 5.93
N SER A 8 20.92 -15.05 7.17
CA SER A 8 22.35 -14.85 7.46
C SER A 8 23.25 -16.05 7.12
N LYS A 9 22.68 -17.21 6.74
CA LYS A 9 23.45 -18.34 6.19
C LYS A 9 23.99 -18.01 4.81
N ASP A 10 23.33 -17.16 4.04
CA ASP A 10 23.83 -16.62 2.79
C ASP A 10 24.77 -15.45 3.06
N LYS A 11 26.03 -15.56 2.56
CA LYS A 11 27.09 -14.57 2.80
C LYS A 11 26.75 -13.17 2.26
N LYS A 12 25.97 -13.08 1.17
CA LYS A 12 25.62 -11.82 0.55
C LYS A 12 24.48 -11.14 1.33
N PHE A 13 23.44 -11.90 1.72
CA PHE A 13 22.37 -11.40 2.59
C PHE A 13 22.89 -11.00 3.98
N LYS A 14 23.81 -11.78 4.54
CA LYS A 14 24.43 -11.45 5.84
C LYS A 14 25.00 -10.04 5.87
N LYS A 15 25.75 -9.64 4.82
CA LYS A 15 26.32 -8.29 4.71
C LYS A 15 25.25 -7.20 4.70
N ILE A 16 24.12 -7.45 4.00
CA ILE A 16 23.00 -6.50 3.96
C ILE A 16 22.36 -6.37 5.34
N ILE A 17 22.09 -7.50 6.00
CA ILE A 17 21.45 -7.56 7.31
C ILE A 17 22.29 -6.80 8.34
N GLU A 18 23.62 -6.99 8.33
CA GLU A 18 24.54 -6.32 9.25
C GLU A 18 24.59 -4.79 9.07
N GLN A 19 24.27 -4.30 7.86
CA GLN A 19 24.25 -2.88 7.53
C GLN A 19 22.89 -2.21 7.79
N GLN A 20 21.83 -2.99 7.99
CA GLN A 20 20.48 -2.47 8.16
C GLN A 20 20.07 -2.43 9.64
N LYS A 21 19.30 -1.41 10.00
CA LYS A 21 18.61 -1.40 11.29
C LYS A 21 17.41 -2.34 11.24
N PRO A 22 17.13 -3.09 12.30
CA PRO A 22 15.92 -3.90 12.37
C PRO A 22 14.67 -3.05 12.07
N TYR A 23 13.85 -3.48 11.13
CA TYR A 23 12.59 -2.86 10.81
C TYR A 23 11.44 -3.72 11.32
N ALA A 24 10.57 -3.14 12.11
CA ALA A 24 9.36 -3.81 12.56
C ALA A 24 8.16 -3.35 11.74
N LEU A 25 7.42 -4.30 11.19
CA LEU A 25 6.16 -4.02 10.51
C LEU A 25 5.11 -3.56 11.55
N VAL A 26 4.54 -2.37 11.32
CA VAL A 26 3.53 -1.79 12.22
C VAL A 26 2.15 -1.93 11.58
N LYS A 27 1.22 -2.56 12.29
CA LYS A 27 -0.17 -2.72 11.84
C LYS A 27 -0.90 -1.39 11.83
N GLN A 28 -1.55 -1.09 10.71
CA GLN A 28 -2.34 0.11 10.49
C GLN A 28 -3.81 -0.27 10.27
N LYS A 29 -4.75 0.52 10.80
CA LYS A 29 -6.18 0.19 10.70
C LYS A 29 -6.86 0.74 9.44
N ASN A 30 -6.34 1.81 8.84
CA ASN A 30 -6.98 2.53 7.75
C ASN A 30 -6.60 1.98 6.37
N VAL A 31 -6.97 0.71 6.09
CA VAL A 31 -6.59 0.00 4.86
C VAL A 31 -7.03 0.77 3.60
N TYR A 32 -8.26 1.32 3.56
CA TYR A 32 -8.74 2.12 2.43
C TYR A 32 -7.83 3.34 2.16
N LEU A 33 -7.35 4.00 3.21
CA LEU A 33 -6.49 5.18 3.08
C LEU A 33 -5.13 4.80 2.52
N HIS A 34 -4.58 3.67 2.96
CA HIS A 34 -3.32 3.15 2.43
C HIS A 34 -3.44 2.72 0.96
N LEU A 35 -4.59 2.12 0.55
CA LEU A 35 -4.88 1.84 -0.86
C LEU A 35 -4.96 3.14 -1.68
N CYS A 36 -5.69 4.14 -1.22
CA CYS A 36 -5.75 5.45 -1.88
C CYS A 36 -4.36 6.08 -2.03
N ASN A 37 -3.55 6.07 -0.97
CA ASN A 37 -2.19 6.60 -0.99
C ASN A 37 -1.29 5.82 -1.96
N SER A 38 -1.41 4.49 -1.99
CA SER A 38 -0.67 3.65 -2.94
C SER A 38 -1.02 4.02 -4.39
N ILE A 39 -2.31 4.15 -4.71
CA ILE A 39 -2.78 4.55 -6.05
C ILE A 39 -2.24 5.94 -6.42
N MET A 40 -2.33 6.91 -5.51
CA MET A 40 -1.83 8.27 -5.76
C MET A 40 -0.32 8.28 -6.03
N SER A 41 0.43 7.40 -5.36
CA SER A 41 1.90 7.34 -5.42
C SER A 41 2.45 6.52 -6.59
N GLN A 42 1.62 5.71 -7.28
CA GLN A 42 2.08 4.88 -8.40
C GLN A 42 2.86 5.69 -9.43
N GLN A 43 4.01 5.17 -9.88
CA GLN A 43 4.89 5.77 -10.89
C GLN A 43 5.41 7.17 -10.53
N LEU A 44 5.46 7.51 -9.25
CA LEU A 44 6.02 8.77 -8.76
C LEU A 44 7.28 8.52 -7.92
N SER A 45 8.19 9.50 -7.92
CA SER A 45 9.28 9.48 -6.94
C SER A 45 8.74 9.73 -5.52
N THR A 46 9.46 9.27 -4.51
CA THR A 46 9.08 9.44 -3.10
C THR A 46 8.78 10.90 -2.74
N LYS A 47 9.60 11.83 -3.25
CA LYS A 47 9.42 13.28 -3.00
C LYS A 47 8.10 13.79 -3.59
N VAL A 48 7.77 13.38 -4.81
CA VAL A 48 6.51 13.78 -5.46
C VAL A 48 5.32 13.13 -4.78
N ALA A 49 5.41 11.84 -4.41
CA ALA A 49 4.37 11.15 -3.67
C ALA A 49 4.03 11.84 -2.33
N GLN A 50 5.04 12.31 -1.60
CA GLN A 50 4.84 13.09 -0.36
C GLN A 50 4.05 14.39 -0.61
N VAL A 51 4.32 15.10 -1.70
CA VAL A 51 3.59 16.32 -2.06
C VAL A 51 2.11 15.99 -2.32
N PHE A 52 1.83 14.93 -3.08
CA PHE A 52 0.44 14.49 -3.32
C PHE A 52 -0.28 14.10 -2.03
N HIS A 53 0.39 13.33 -1.18
CA HIS A 53 -0.15 12.96 0.12
C HIS A 53 -0.49 14.19 0.98
N GLN A 54 0.41 15.18 1.05
CA GLN A 54 0.17 16.41 1.81
C GLN A 54 -1.01 17.21 1.24
N ARG A 55 -1.07 17.37 -0.09
CA ARG A 55 -2.21 18.03 -0.75
C ARG A 55 -3.53 17.32 -0.46
N PHE A 56 -3.53 16.01 -0.52
CA PHE A 56 -4.70 15.19 -0.20
C PHE A 56 -5.15 15.39 1.25
N LEU A 57 -4.24 15.32 2.22
CA LEU A 57 -4.59 15.58 3.63
C LEU A 57 -5.11 16.99 3.86
N ASN A 58 -4.55 17.99 3.18
CA ASN A 58 -4.98 19.39 3.31
C ASN A 58 -6.45 19.59 2.92
N LEU A 59 -7.00 18.80 1.98
CA LEU A 59 -8.45 18.81 1.67
C LEU A 59 -9.31 18.49 2.90
N PHE A 60 -8.75 17.76 3.88
CA PHE A 60 -9.45 17.29 5.08
C PHE A 60 -8.90 17.94 6.36
N GLY A 61 -8.35 19.17 6.23
CA GLY A 61 -7.82 19.91 7.37
C GLY A 61 -6.57 19.29 8.00
N GLY A 62 -5.74 18.61 7.21
CA GLY A 62 -4.50 17.98 7.67
C GLY A 62 -4.70 16.68 8.46
N LYS A 63 -5.92 16.14 8.50
CA LYS A 63 -6.27 14.90 9.22
C LYS A 63 -6.56 13.77 8.24
N ASN A 64 -6.40 12.52 8.72
CA ASN A 64 -6.81 11.35 7.95
C ASN A 64 -8.33 11.36 7.72
N PRO A 65 -8.79 11.43 6.46
CA PRO A 65 -10.23 11.43 6.17
C PRO A 65 -10.85 10.05 6.40
N THR A 66 -12.14 10.03 6.68
CA THR A 66 -12.94 8.80 6.65
C THR A 66 -13.18 8.36 5.20
N VAL A 67 -13.55 7.09 5.00
CA VAL A 67 -13.88 6.57 3.67
C VAL A 67 -15.07 7.33 3.05
N GLN A 68 -16.04 7.74 3.87
CA GLN A 68 -17.20 8.54 3.44
C GLN A 68 -16.79 9.94 2.97
N GLN A 69 -15.88 10.60 3.69
CA GLN A 69 -15.37 11.92 3.29
C GLN A 69 -14.66 11.87 1.95
N ILE A 70 -13.83 10.84 1.71
CA ILE A 70 -13.16 10.67 0.42
C ILE A 70 -14.19 10.38 -0.68
N ALA A 71 -15.14 9.48 -0.43
CA ALA A 71 -16.20 9.11 -1.39
C ALA A 71 -17.09 10.31 -1.77
N ALA A 72 -17.33 11.23 -0.84
CA ALA A 72 -18.10 12.45 -1.06
C ALA A 72 -17.30 13.57 -1.76
N THR A 73 -15.99 13.42 -1.94
CA THR A 73 -15.15 14.42 -2.59
C THR A 73 -15.44 14.43 -4.10
N PRO A 74 -15.77 15.60 -4.70
CA PRO A 74 -16.02 15.68 -6.13
C PRO A 74 -14.79 15.23 -6.94
N PHE A 75 -15.05 14.55 -8.06
CA PHE A 75 -14.01 14.06 -8.96
C PHE A 75 -13.04 15.18 -9.38
N GLU A 76 -13.55 16.36 -9.73
CA GLU A 76 -12.74 17.50 -10.14
C GLU A 76 -11.83 18.02 -8.99
N THR A 77 -12.26 17.89 -7.74
CA THR A 77 -11.44 18.25 -6.58
C THR A 77 -10.24 17.30 -6.46
N LEU A 78 -10.45 15.98 -6.63
CA LEU A 78 -9.36 15.02 -6.67
C LEU A 78 -8.42 15.25 -7.85
N ARG A 79 -8.97 15.62 -9.01
CA ARG A 79 -8.21 16.03 -10.19
C ARG A 79 -7.33 17.27 -9.91
N GLY A 80 -7.90 18.24 -9.21
CA GLY A 80 -7.21 19.47 -8.81
C GLY A 80 -5.97 19.26 -7.94
N LEU A 81 -5.83 18.08 -7.30
CA LEU A 81 -4.59 17.70 -6.61
C LEU A 81 -3.43 17.41 -7.58
N GLY A 82 -3.73 17.24 -8.88
CA GLY A 82 -2.78 16.83 -9.92
C GLY A 82 -2.88 15.33 -10.28
N LEU A 83 -3.90 14.62 -9.79
CA LEU A 83 -4.11 13.21 -10.16
C LEU A 83 -4.55 13.09 -11.62
N SER A 84 -4.14 12.00 -12.30
CA SER A 84 -4.73 11.64 -13.59
C SER A 84 -6.20 11.27 -13.43
N ASN A 85 -6.99 11.31 -14.52
CA ASN A 85 -8.39 10.84 -14.50
C ASN A 85 -8.51 9.41 -13.96
N ALA A 86 -7.61 8.54 -14.37
CA ALA A 86 -7.58 7.15 -13.90
C ALA A 86 -7.37 7.07 -12.38
N LYS A 87 -6.35 7.75 -11.85
CA LYS A 87 -6.04 7.74 -10.40
C LYS A 87 -7.19 8.31 -9.56
N ALA A 88 -7.79 9.42 -9.98
CA ALA A 88 -8.94 10.01 -9.29
C ALA A 88 -10.12 9.01 -9.22
N ASN A 89 -10.44 8.36 -10.36
CA ASN A 89 -11.47 7.32 -10.40
C ASN A 89 -11.09 6.11 -9.51
N TYR A 90 -9.84 5.66 -9.51
CA TYR A 90 -9.42 4.52 -8.71
C TYR A 90 -9.53 4.79 -7.21
N VAL A 91 -9.21 6.00 -6.76
CA VAL A 91 -9.42 6.43 -5.36
C VAL A 91 -10.90 6.35 -4.99
N LEU A 92 -11.79 6.85 -5.85
CA LEU A 92 -13.24 6.76 -5.64
C LEU A 92 -13.75 5.31 -5.66
N ASN A 93 -13.22 4.45 -6.54
CA ASN A 93 -13.57 3.03 -6.60
C ASN A 93 -13.20 2.30 -5.30
N VAL A 94 -12.03 2.58 -4.72
CA VAL A 94 -11.63 2.03 -3.41
C VAL A 94 -12.66 2.41 -2.37
N CYS A 95 -12.99 3.71 -2.26
CA CYS A 95 -13.92 4.17 -1.24
C CYS A 95 -15.32 3.59 -1.41
N LYS A 96 -15.83 3.56 -2.66
CA LYS A 96 -17.11 2.93 -2.98
C LYS A 96 -17.14 1.48 -2.57
N PHE A 97 -16.14 0.69 -2.96
CA PHE A 97 -16.05 -0.73 -2.62
C PHE A 97 -16.07 -0.97 -1.11
N PHE A 98 -15.30 -0.17 -0.35
CA PHE A 98 -15.27 -0.28 1.11
C PHE A 98 -16.60 0.05 1.78
N ILE A 99 -17.36 1.00 1.22
CA ILE A 99 -18.69 1.38 1.72
C ILE A 99 -19.73 0.31 1.36
N ASP A 100 -19.81 -0.08 0.09
CA ASP A 100 -20.80 -1.03 -0.44
C ASP A 100 -20.66 -2.39 0.25
N GLU A 101 -19.43 -2.89 0.40
CA GLU A 101 -19.09 -4.15 1.05
C GLU A 101 -19.03 -4.08 2.58
N LYS A 102 -19.26 -2.90 3.18
CA LYS A 102 -19.17 -2.65 4.64
C LYS A 102 -17.88 -3.22 5.23
N ILE A 103 -16.75 -2.94 4.58
CA ILE A 103 -15.46 -3.52 4.94
C ILE A 103 -14.97 -2.95 6.26
N THR A 104 -14.59 -3.84 7.18
CA THR A 104 -13.94 -3.50 8.44
C THR A 104 -12.51 -4.06 8.47
N TYR A 105 -11.63 -3.42 9.24
CA TYR A 105 -10.29 -3.93 9.48
C TYR A 105 -10.31 -5.37 10.01
N ALA A 106 -11.22 -5.68 10.94
CA ALA A 106 -11.33 -6.99 11.54
C ALA A 106 -11.70 -8.08 10.52
N ARG A 107 -12.55 -7.75 9.53
CA ARG A 107 -12.90 -8.66 8.42
C ARG A 107 -11.67 -8.96 7.57
N LEU A 108 -10.94 -7.91 7.14
CA LEU A 108 -9.75 -8.08 6.32
C LEU A 108 -8.64 -8.84 7.05
N TYR A 109 -8.46 -8.56 8.35
CA TYR A 109 -7.41 -9.19 9.14
C TYR A 109 -7.58 -10.71 9.28
N LYS A 110 -8.83 -11.21 9.24
CA LYS A 110 -9.16 -12.64 9.34
C LYS A 110 -8.98 -13.42 8.03
N MET A 111 -8.91 -12.73 6.89
CA MET A 111 -8.74 -13.36 5.58
C MET A 111 -7.30 -13.85 5.40
N SER A 112 -7.11 -14.93 4.63
CA SER A 112 -5.78 -15.36 4.19
C SER A 112 -5.17 -14.35 3.20
N ASN A 113 -3.88 -14.50 2.87
CA ASN A 113 -3.21 -13.64 1.89
C ASN A 113 -3.86 -13.77 0.51
N GLU A 114 -4.13 -15.00 0.08
CA GLU A 114 -4.75 -15.35 -1.19
C GLU A 114 -6.18 -14.81 -1.29
N GLU A 115 -6.96 -14.96 -0.21
CA GLU A 115 -8.31 -14.40 -0.12
C GLU A 115 -8.30 -12.88 -0.24
N LEU A 116 -7.37 -12.19 0.45
CA LEU A 116 -7.23 -10.73 0.38
C LEU A 116 -6.81 -10.27 -1.00
N ILE A 117 -5.86 -10.93 -1.64
CA ILE A 117 -5.43 -10.62 -3.01
C ILE A 117 -6.65 -10.74 -3.94
N LYS A 118 -7.34 -11.89 -3.94
CA LYS A 118 -8.53 -12.12 -4.77
C LYS A 118 -9.64 -11.12 -4.50
N TYR A 119 -9.83 -10.73 -3.24
CA TYR A 119 -10.91 -9.82 -2.83
C TYR A 119 -10.63 -8.37 -3.21
N LEU A 120 -9.46 -7.85 -2.89
CA LEU A 120 -9.13 -6.45 -3.11
C LEU A 120 -8.76 -6.14 -4.57
N THR A 121 -8.30 -7.11 -5.36
CA THR A 121 -8.05 -6.93 -6.81
C THR A 121 -9.34 -6.79 -7.63
N GLN A 122 -10.53 -7.06 -7.07
CA GLN A 122 -11.80 -6.71 -7.69
C GLN A 122 -12.00 -5.19 -7.83
N ILE A 123 -11.28 -4.41 -7.04
CA ILE A 123 -11.35 -2.95 -7.11
C ILE A 123 -10.58 -2.48 -8.35
N LYS A 124 -11.28 -1.84 -9.29
CA LYS A 124 -10.64 -1.31 -10.50
C LYS A 124 -9.57 -0.27 -10.13
N GLY A 125 -8.33 -0.55 -10.47
CA GLY A 125 -7.15 0.26 -10.15
C GLY A 125 -6.28 -0.31 -9.04
N VAL A 126 -6.69 -1.43 -8.42
CA VAL A 126 -5.92 -2.17 -7.42
C VAL A 126 -5.40 -3.46 -8.04
N GLY A 127 -4.09 -3.54 -8.27
CA GLY A 127 -3.41 -4.74 -8.75
C GLY A 127 -2.85 -5.59 -7.61
N GLN A 128 -2.40 -6.81 -7.93
CA GLN A 128 -1.82 -7.75 -6.96
C GLN A 128 -0.68 -7.10 -6.17
N TRP A 129 0.30 -6.49 -6.84
CA TRP A 129 1.41 -5.80 -6.18
C TRP A 129 0.94 -4.76 -5.14
N THR A 130 -0.13 -4.00 -5.46
CA THR A 130 -0.69 -3.03 -4.51
C THR A 130 -1.24 -3.72 -3.27
N VAL A 131 -1.92 -4.86 -3.44
CA VAL A 131 -2.43 -5.64 -2.30
C VAL A 131 -1.29 -6.23 -1.48
N GLU A 132 -0.23 -6.74 -2.11
CA GLU A 132 0.96 -7.24 -1.42
C GLU A 132 1.62 -6.15 -0.55
N MET A 133 1.69 -4.90 -1.04
CA MET A 133 2.15 -3.75 -0.24
C MET A 133 1.23 -3.49 0.96
N ILE A 134 -0.08 -3.64 0.80
CA ILE A 134 -1.04 -3.52 1.91
C ILE A 134 -0.86 -4.67 2.93
N LEU A 135 -0.67 -5.89 2.46
CA LEU A 135 -0.42 -7.05 3.32
C LEU A 135 0.81 -6.82 4.20
N MET A 136 1.94 -6.41 3.62
CA MET A 136 3.18 -6.13 4.35
C MET A 136 3.07 -4.89 5.23
N PHE A 137 2.84 -3.73 4.63
CA PHE A 137 3.05 -2.44 5.29
C PHE A 137 1.82 -1.88 6.03
N THR A 138 0.64 -2.49 5.80
CA THR A 138 -0.59 -2.07 6.49
C THR A 138 -1.09 -3.13 7.46
N LEU A 139 -1.14 -4.40 7.03
CA LEU A 139 -1.60 -5.50 7.86
C LEU A 139 -0.47 -6.17 8.67
N GLY A 140 0.79 -5.86 8.36
CA GLY A 140 1.96 -6.40 9.08
C GLY A 140 2.16 -7.89 8.86
N ARG A 141 1.88 -8.39 7.63
CA ARG A 141 2.12 -9.79 7.25
C ARG A 141 3.59 -9.97 6.90
N GLU A 142 4.25 -10.93 7.52
CA GLU A 142 5.69 -11.20 7.34
C GLU A 142 5.97 -12.25 6.26
N ASP A 143 4.94 -12.98 5.83
CA ASP A 143 5.00 -14.10 4.88
C ASP A 143 4.65 -13.70 3.44
N ILE A 144 4.90 -12.44 3.07
CA ILE A 144 4.67 -11.91 1.72
C ILE A 144 6.00 -11.66 1.02
N PHE A 145 6.11 -12.14 -0.22
CA PHE A 145 7.22 -11.84 -1.10
C PHE A 145 6.69 -11.35 -2.46
N ALA A 146 6.78 -10.04 -2.69
CA ALA A 146 6.28 -9.41 -3.92
C ALA A 146 7.26 -9.65 -5.08
N VAL A 147 7.09 -10.76 -5.79
CA VAL A 147 7.99 -11.18 -6.89
C VAL A 147 8.01 -10.20 -8.06
N ASP A 148 6.92 -9.45 -8.26
CA ASP A 148 6.78 -8.45 -9.33
C ASP A 148 7.26 -7.05 -8.90
N ASP A 149 7.78 -6.90 -7.67
CA ASP A 149 8.35 -5.63 -7.22
C ASP A 149 9.69 -5.36 -7.92
N LEU A 150 9.73 -4.30 -8.73
CA LEU A 150 10.90 -3.94 -9.51
C LEU A 150 12.13 -3.66 -8.63
N GLY A 151 11.93 -3.09 -7.44
CA GLY A 151 13.01 -2.83 -6.48
C GLY A 151 13.61 -4.11 -5.95
N ILE A 152 12.78 -5.09 -5.61
CA ILE A 152 13.22 -6.43 -5.18
C ILE A 152 13.95 -7.14 -6.31
N GLN A 153 13.39 -7.15 -7.52
CA GLN A 153 14.02 -7.77 -8.69
C GLN A 153 15.41 -7.18 -8.96
N GLN A 154 15.50 -5.85 -9.04
CA GLN A 154 16.78 -5.16 -9.26
C GLN A 154 17.78 -5.39 -8.12
N ALA A 155 17.33 -5.43 -6.87
CA ALA A 155 18.20 -5.71 -5.73
C ALA A 155 18.78 -7.13 -5.79
N ILE A 156 17.95 -8.13 -6.11
CA ILE A 156 18.39 -9.52 -6.27
C ILE A 156 19.39 -9.64 -7.43
N CYS A 157 19.08 -9.07 -8.60
CA CYS A 157 20.00 -9.09 -9.75
C CYS A 157 21.35 -8.41 -9.47
N LYS A 158 21.39 -7.43 -8.58
CA LYS A 158 22.66 -6.79 -8.16
C LYS A 158 23.41 -7.62 -7.12
N LEU A 159 22.70 -8.40 -6.35
CA LEU A 159 23.24 -9.20 -5.28
C LEU A 159 23.86 -10.51 -5.81
N TYR A 160 23.26 -11.10 -6.84
CA TYR A 160 23.64 -12.38 -7.46
C TYR A 160 24.08 -12.24 -8.89
#